data_06a28805364fe2145f06354d2741521b
#
_entry.id   06a28805364fe2145f06354d2741521b
#
_cell.length_a   1.000
_cell.length_b   1.000
_cell.length_c   1.000
_cell.angle_alpha   90.00
_cell.angle_beta   90.00
_cell.angle_gamma   90.00
#
_symmetry.space_group_name_H-M   'P 1'
#
loop_
_entity.id
_entity.type
_entity.pdbx_description
1 polymer ?
#
loop_
_entity_poly.entity_id
_entity_poly.type
_entity_poly.pdbx_seq_one_letter_code
_entity_poly.pdbx_strand_id
1 'polypeptide(L)'
;CISSAASDVYKRQRAVDMSDETLLSYVTEAYPIVVFCKQLENKQRRMMEIMECEILPNGDRRYNTLFRYVITENHMEDGKFVIEGHHTQVNEISVSLRKRLLENGMPNEELQALLETKKEVNAT
;
A
#
# COMPACT_ATOMS: atom_id res chain seq x y z
N CYS A 1 2.49 -5.22 10.42
CA CYS A 1 1.49 -6.18 10.03
C CYS A 1 0.36 -6.43 11.01
N ILE A 2 -0.14 -5.38 11.62
CA ILE A 2 -1.31 -5.40 12.49
C ILE A 2 -2.55 -5.91 11.74
N SER A 3 -2.62 -5.64 10.44
CA SER A 3 -3.76 -5.99 9.59
C SER A 3 -3.99 -7.50 9.42
N SER A 4 -2.93 -8.31 9.43
CA SER A 4 -3.05 -9.76 9.19
C SER A 4 -3.75 -10.47 10.35
N ALA A 5 -3.26 -10.28 11.58
CA ALA A 5 -3.85 -10.91 12.77
C ALA A 5 -5.28 -10.40 13.04
N ALA A 6 -5.51 -9.09 12.95
CA ALA A 6 -6.82 -8.50 13.11
C ALA A 6 -7.82 -8.98 12.04
N SER A 7 -7.35 -9.09 10.79
CA SER A 7 -8.14 -9.62 9.67
C SER A 7 -8.52 -11.08 9.89
N ASP A 8 -7.60 -11.91 10.38
CA ASP A 8 -7.85 -13.33 10.65
C ASP A 8 -8.82 -13.53 11.81
N VAL A 9 -8.69 -12.77 12.88
CA VAL A 9 -9.63 -12.78 14.01
C VAL A 9 -11.02 -12.35 13.53
N TYR A 10 -11.13 -11.30 12.77
CA TYR A 10 -12.38 -10.82 12.21
C TYR A 10 -13.05 -11.87 11.31
N LYS A 11 -12.27 -12.50 10.43
CA LYS A 11 -12.75 -13.59 9.57
C LYS A 11 -13.29 -14.78 10.37
N ARG A 12 -12.59 -15.19 11.42
CA ARG A 12 -13.02 -16.29 12.29
C ARG A 12 -14.32 -15.99 13.04
N GLN A 13 -14.47 -14.77 13.53
CA GLN A 13 -15.66 -14.36 14.28
C GLN A 13 -16.90 -14.23 13.40
N ARG A 14 -16.73 -13.93 12.12
CA ARG A 14 -17.81 -13.67 11.16
C ARG A 14 -18.03 -14.79 10.14
N ALA A 15 -17.17 -15.80 10.12
CA ALA A 15 -17.17 -16.85 9.10
C ALA A 15 -18.45 -17.71 9.07
N VAL A 16 -19.26 -17.68 10.11
CA VAL A 16 -20.49 -18.51 10.21
C VAL A 16 -21.63 -17.94 9.37
N ASP A 17 -21.69 -16.61 9.16
CA ASP A 17 -22.86 -15.94 8.57
C ASP A 17 -22.57 -15.16 7.28
N MET A 18 -21.31 -15.13 6.80
CA MET A 18 -20.91 -14.34 5.63
C MET A 18 -20.13 -15.16 4.62
N SER A 19 -20.38 -14.93 3.33
CA SER A 19 -19.52 -15.47 2.27
C SER A 19 -18.13 -14.82 2.33
N ASP A 20 -17.12 -15.55 1.85
CA ASP A 20 -15.72 -15.05 1.78
C ASP A 20 -15.64 -13.75 0.97
N GLU A 21 -16.41 -13.64 -0.10
CA GLU A 21 -16.47 -12.45 -0.94
C GLU A 21 -17.02 -11.24 -0.18
N THR A 22 -18.07 -11.41 0.61
CA THR A 22 -18.62 -10.35 1.46
C THR A 22 -17.62 -9.90 2.52
N LEU A 23 -16.94 -10.86 3.18
CA LEU A 23 -15.88 -10.57 4.14
C LEU A 23 -14.74 -9.78 3.52
N LEU A 24 -14.27 -10.18 2.34
CA LEU A 24 -13.22 -9.48 1.62
C LEU A 24 -13.64 -8.06 1.24
N SER A 25 -14.91 -7.85 0.88
CA SER A 25 -15.43 -6.51 0.61
C SER A 25 -15.39 -5.62 1.84
N TYR A 26 -15.80 -6.12 3.00
CA TYR A 26 -15.73 -5.36 4.25
C TYR A 26 -14.28 -5.04 4.67
N VAL A 27 -13.38 -6.01 4.55
CA VAL A 27 -11.96 -5.80 4.85
C VAL A 27 -11.34 -4.76 3.93
N THR A 28 -11.64 -4.81 2.63
CA THR A 28 -11.18 -3.85 1.64
C THR A 28 -11.71 -2.44 1.90
N GLU A 29 -12.95 -2.32 2.30
CA GLU A 29 -13.56 -1.03 2.65
C GLU A 29 -12.96 -0.46 3.94
N ALA A 30 -12.71 -1.30 4.94
CA ALA A 30 -12.10 -0.89 6.20
C ALA A 30 -10.63 -0.50 6.06
N TYR A 31 -9.89 -1.21 5.19
CA TYR A 31 -8.45 -1.04 4.98
C TYR A 31 -8.15 -0.77 3.51
N PRO A 32 -8.39 0.46 3.04
CA PRO A 32 -8.17 0.79 1.63
C PRO A 32 -6.70 0.84 1.22
N ILE A 33 -5.79 0.94 2.18
CA ILE A 33 -4.35 1.00 1.97
C ILE A 33 -3.69 -0.21 2.62
N VAL A 34 -2.84 -0.88 1.86
CA VAL A 34 -2.01 -1.99 2.35
C VAL A 34 -0.55 -1.61 2.24
N VAL A 35 0.16 -1.73 3.34
CA VAL A 35 1.60 -1.49 3.42
C VAL A 35 2.30 -2.82 3.67
N PHE A 36 3.15 -3.21 2.74
CA PHE A 36 3.95 -4.42 2.83
C PHE A 36 5.35 -4.10 3.32
N CYS A 37 5.72 -4.64 4.47
CA CYS A 37 7.06 -4.50 5.05
C CYS A 37 7.76 -5.86 5.07
N LYS A 38 9.06 -5.85 4.79
CA LYS A 38 9.89 -7.07 4.79
C LYS A 38 11.22 -6.80 5.48
N GLN A 39 11.75 -7.82 6.13
CA GLN A 39 13.14 -7.84 6.57
C GLN A 39 14.00 -8.38 5.43
N LEU A 40 14.98 -7.59 4.99
CA LEU A 40 15.92 -7.95 3.93
C LEU A 40 17.07 -8.80 4.51
N GLU A 41 17.90 -9.36 3.62
CA GLU A 41 19.02 -10.20 3.99
C GLU A 41 20.07 -9.50 4.88
N ASN A 42 20.20 -8.19 4.73
CA ASN A 42 21.04 -7.36 5.60
C ASN A 42 20.43 -7.07 6.98
N LYS A 43 19.32 -7.74 7.33
CA LYS A 43 18.53 -7.59 8.57
C LYS A 43 17.82 -6.24 8.71
N GLN A 44 17.91 -5.36 7.76
CA GLN A 44 17.14 -4.12 7.76
C GLN A 44 15.68 -4.38 7.41
N ARG A 45 14.80 -3.70 8.10
CA ARG A 45 13.37 -3.73 7.78
C ARG A 45 13.06 -2.59 6.81
N ARG A 46 12.39 -2.94 5.73
CA ARG A 46 12.02 -1.97 4.68
C ARG A 46 10.54 -2.08 4.36
N MET A 47 9.94 -0.93 4.13
CA MET A 47 8.64 -0.87 3.49
C MET A 47 8.85 -1.13 2.00
N MET A 48 8.32 -2.27 1.53
CA MET A 48 8.56 -2.73 0.16
C MET A 48 7.54 -2.19 -0.82
N GLU A 49 6.30 -2.04 -0.38
CA GLU A 49 5.22 -1.66 -1.26
C GLU A 49 4.07 -1.00 -0.49
N ILE A 50 3.47 0.01 -1.09
CA ILE A 50 2.21 0.59 -0.65
C ILE A 50 1.23 0.44 -1.81
N MET A 51 0.11 -0.22 -1.53
CA MET A 51 -0.97 -0.43 -2.50
C MET A 51 -2.27 0.15 -1.97
N GLU A 52 -3.09 0.64 -2.86
CA GLU A 52 -4.51 0.88 -2.57
C GLU A 52 -5.36 -0.27 -3.12
N CYS A 53 -6.44 -0.57 -2.44
CA CYS A 53 -7.45 -1.50 -2.93
C CYS A 53 -8.72 -0.72 -3.28
N GLU A 54 -9.13 -0.80 -4.53
CA GLU A 54 -10.31 -0.15 -5.05
C GLU A 54 -11.39 -1.19 -5.38
N ILE A 55 -12.63 -0.90 -4.95
CA ILE A 55 -13.78 -1.70 -5.32
C ILE A 55 -14.43 -1.02 -6.53
N LEU A 56 -14.50 -1.74 -7.65
CA LEU A 56 -15.12 -1.24 -8.86
C LEU A 56 -16.66 -1.33 -8.79
N PRO A 57 -17.39 -0.55 -9.60
CA PRO A 57 -18.87 -0.57 -9.59
C PRO A 57 -19.47 -1.94 -9.86
N ASN A 58 -18.79 -2.83 -10.59
CA ASN A 58 -19.20 -4.21 -10.85
C ASN A 58 -18.93 -5.18 -9.69
N GLY A 59 -18.35 -4.70 -8.58
CA GLY A 59 -17.97 -5.51 -7.43
C GLY A 59 -16.57 -6.12 -7.49
N ASP A 60 -15.85 -5.98 -8.60
CA ASP A 60 -14.47 -6.43 -8.73
C ASP A 60 -13.52 -5.56 -7.90
N ARG A 61 -12.38 -6.14 -7.55
CA ARG A 61 -11.33 -5.44 -6.83
C ARG A 61 -10.16 -5.17 -7.75
N ARG A 62 -9.59 -3.97 -7.62
CA ARG A 62 -8.38 -3.58 -8.30
C ARG A 62 -7.34 -3.13 -7.29
N TYR A 63 -6.14 -3.67 -7.41
CA TYR A 63 -4.99 -3.26 -6.61
C TYR A 63 -4.15 -2.29 -7.42
N ASN A 64 -3.91 -1.11 -6.86
CA ASN A 64 -3.11 -0.07 -7.46
C ASN A 64 -1.85 0.13 -6.61
N THR A 65 -0.69 -0.23 -7.14
CA THR A 65 0.58 0.01 -6.47
C THR A 65 0.92 1.48 -6.55
N LEU A 66 1.03 2.13 -5.40
CA LEU A 66 1.36 3.56 -5.28
C LEU A 66 2.87 3.77 -5.19
N PHE A 67 3.53 3.06 -4.29
CA PHE A 67 4.96 3.16 -4.06
C PHE A 67 5.58 1.77 -3.99
N ARG A 68 6.83 1.67 -4.44
CA ARG A 68 7.61 0.44 -4.39
C ARG A 68 9.06 0.74 -4.05
N TYR A 69 9.67 -0.11 -3.22
CA TYR A 69 11.10 -0.10 -3.00
C TYR A 69 11.80 -0.90 -4.11
N VAL A 70 12.64 -0.23 -4.87
CA VAL A 70 13.41 -0.84 -5.96
C VAL A 70 14.83 -1.08 -5.47
N ILE A 71 15.24 -2.34 -5.47
CA ILE A 71 16.61 -2.72 -5.16
C ILE A 71 17.44 -2.53 -6.42
N THR A 72 18.46 -1.69 -6.33
CA THR A 72 19.34 -1.38 -7.46
C THR A 72 20.61 -2.18 -7.43
N GLU A 73 21.11 -2.52 -6.24
CA GLU A 73 22.35 -3.27 -6.09
C GLU A 73 22.32 -4.16 -4.85
N ASN A 74 22.87 -5.35 -4.99
CA ASN A 74 23.16 -6.27 -3.89
C ASN A 74 24.59 -6.73 -4.00
N HIS A 75 25.37 -6.55 -2.94
CA HIS A 75 26.74 -7.05 -2.89
C HIS A 75 27.19 -7.41 -1.47
N MET A 76 28.30 -8.11 -1.40
CA MET A 76 28.95 -8.42 -0.12
C MET A 76 30.11 -7.45 0.09
N GLU A 77 30.13 -6.82 1.26
CA GLU A 77 31.21 -5.94 1.69
C GLU A 77 31.63 -6.30 3.10
N ASP A 78 32.91 -6.61 3.31
CA ASP A 78 33.45 -7.02 4.59
C ASP A 78 32.65 -8.14 5.30
N GLY A 79 32.18 -9.12 4.54
CA GLY A 79 31.39 -10.23 5.04
C GLY A 79 29.93 -9.89 5.39
N LYS A 80 29.48 -8.69 5.06
CA LYS A 80 28.10 -8.23 5.30
C LYS A 80 27.36 -8.01 3.99
N PHE A 81 26.08 -8.34 4.01
CA PHE A 81 25.19 -8.01 2.90
C PHE A 81 24.90 -6.50 2.86
N VAL A 82 25.17 -5.89 1.72
CA VAL A 82 24.81 -4.50 1.43
C VAL A 82 23.73 -4.51 0.36
N ILE A 83 22.59 -3.91 0.67
CA ILE A 83 21.47 -3.80 -0.25
C ILE A 83 21.17 -2.32 -0.44
N GLU A 84 21.36 -1.86 -1.66
CA GLU A 84 21.06 -0.49 -2.04
C GLU A 84 19.78 -0.43 -2.85
N GLY A 85 19.00 0.62 -2.63
CA GLY A 85 17.75 0.82 -3.34
C GLY A 85 17.09 2.13 -2.94
N HIS A 86 15.97 2.39 -3.55
CA HIS A 86 15.20 3.60 -3.30
C HIS A 86 13.70 3.34 -3.44
N HIS A 87 12.90 4.16 -2.79
CA HIS A 87 11.47 4.17 -2.99
C HIS A 87 11.11 4.95 -4.25
N THR A 88 10.23 4.38 -5.04
CA THR A 88 9.75 5.02 -6.26
C THR A 88 8.23 5.06 -6.28
N GLN A 89 7.66 6.14 -6.76
CA GLN A 89 6.23 6.24 -6.99
C GLN A 89 5.89 5.54 -8.30
N VAL A 90 4.99 4.56 -8.24
CA VAL A 90 4.59 3.77 -9.41
C VAL A 90 3.37 4.39 -10.08
N ASN A 91 2.32 4.65 -9.31
CA ASN A 91 1.07 5.23 -9.80
C ASN A 91 0.60 6.35 -8.88
N GLU A 92 -0.26 7.19 -9.42
CA GLU A 92 -1.00 8.15 -8.61
C GLU A 92 -2.14 7.48 -7.86
N ILE A 93 -2.56 8.10 -6.78
CA ILE A 93 -3.75 7.66 -6.06
C ILE A 93 -4.98 7.77 -6.94
N SER A 94 -5.91 6.84 -6.79
CA SER A 94 -7.16 6.83 -7.55
C SER A 94 -8.06 8.03 -7.21
N VAL A 95 -8.99 8.34 -8.09
CA VAL A 95 -10.00 9.38 -7.85
C VAL A 95 -10.85 9.03 -6.61
N SER A 96 -11.17 7.76 -6.43
CA SER A 96 -11.90 7.28 -5.25
C SER A 96 -11.16 7.56 -3.95
N LEU A 97 -9.85 7.30 -3.94
CA LEU A 97 -9.02 7.56 -2.76
C LEU A 97 -8.87 9.07 -2.49
N ARG A 98 -8.70 9.89 -3.52
CA ARG A 98 -8.67 11.36 -3.39
C ARG A 98 -9.93 11.88 -2.71
N LYS A 99 -11.08 11.44 -3.21
CA LYS A 99 -12.38 11.80 -2.64
C LYS A 99 -12.47 11.40 -1.18
N ARG A 100 -12.09 10.17 -0.87
CA ARG A 100 -12.11 9.64 0.49
C ARG A 100 -11.20 10.42 1.45
N LEU A 101 -10.02 10.81 1.00
CA LEU A 101 -9.09 11.63 1.80
C LEU A 101 -9.69 13.00 2.12
N LEU A 102 -10.30 13.65 1.14
CA LEU A 102 -10.96 14.95 1.33
C LEU A 102 -12.17 14.83 2.29
N GLU A 103 -13.00 13.82 2.11
CA GLU A 103 -14.16 13.57 2.97
C GLU A 103 -13.76 13.27 4.42
N ASN A 104 -12.57 12.72 4.65
CA ASN A 104 -12.04 12.43 5.97
C ASN A 104 -11.16 13.55 6.55
N GLY A 105 -11.18 14.72 5.94
CA GLY A 105 -10.59 15.94 6.50
C GLY A 105 -9.17 16.27 6.04
N MET A 106 -8.67 15.62 4.98
CA MET A 106 -7.38 16.00 4.41
C MET A 106 -7.48 17.39 3.77
N PRO A 107 -6.60 18.35 4.14
CA PRO A 107 -6.60 19.65 3.48
C PRO A 107 -6.29 19.54 1.98
N ASN A 108 -6.98 20.34 1.18
CA ASN A 108 -6.81 20.30 -0.28
C ASN A 108 -5.38 20.64 -0.70
N GLU A 109 -4.71 21.51 0.03
CA GLU A 109 -3.31 21.87 -0.23
C GLU A 109 -2.36 20.69 -0.05
N GLU A 110 -2.57 19.87 0.98
CA GLU A 110 -1.78 18.65 1.21
C GLU A 110 -2.01 17.61 0.13
N LEU A 111 -3.26 17.48 -0.31
CA LEU A 111 -3.60 16.58 -1.42
C LEU A 111 -2.92 17.02 -2.73
N GLN A 112 -2.91 18.31 -3.02
CA GLN A 112 -2.23 18.84 -4.20
C GLN A 112 -0.72 18.63 -4.12
N ALA A 113 -0.11 18.86 -2.97
CA ALA A 113 1.32 18.59 -2.76
C ALA A 113 1.68 17.12 -3.01
N LEU A 114 0.84 16.19 -2.54
CA LEU A 114 1.01 14.76 -2.81
C LEU A 114 0.97 14.42 -4.31
N LEU A 115 0.08 15.07 -5.06
CA LEU A 115 -0.06 14.86 -6.49
C LEU A 115 1.07 15.50 -7.32
N GLU A 116 1.62 16.60 -6.84
CA GLU A 116 2.70 17.33 -7.52
C GLU A 116 4.06 16.66 -7.37
N THR A 117 4.29 15.91 -6.30
CA THR A 117 5.56 15.21 -6.04
C THR A 117 6.00 14.34 -7.23
N LYS A 118 5.06 13.76 -7.96
CA LYS A 118 5.36 12.93 -9.13
C LYS A 118 5.88 13.74 -10.33
N LYS A 119 5.46 14.97 -10.47
CA LYS A 119 5.89 15.83 -11.60
C LYS A 119 7.37 16.17 -11.53
N GLU A 120 7.89 16.38 -10.34
CA GLU A 120 9.30 16.70 -10.13
C GLU A 120 10.21 15.50 -10.41
N VAL A 121 9.79 14.29 -10.01
CA VAL A 121 10.55 13.06 -10.28
C VAL A 121 10.64 12.74 -11.76
N ASN A 122 9.61 13.06 -12.53
CA ASN A 122 9.57 12.83 -13.98
C ASN A 122 10.26 13.96 -14.80
N ALA A 123 10.55 15.09 -14.19
CA ALA A 123 11.23 16.21 -14.82
C ALA A 123 12.76 16.13 -14.75
N THR A 124 13.28 15.22 -13.95
CA THR A 124 14.70 14.89 -13.84
C THR A 124 15.04 13.59 -14.54
#